data_da61fd9952d95fd34d5187362048bdd0
#
_entry.id   da61fd9952d95fd34d5187362048bdd0
#
_cell.length_a   1.000
_cell.length_b   1.000
_cell.length_c   1.000
_cell.angle_alpha   90.00
_cell.angle_beta   90.00
_cell.angle_gamma   90.00
#
_symmetry.space_group_name_H-M   'P 1'
#
loop_
_entity.id
_entity.type
_entity.pdbx_description
1 polymer ?
#
loop_
_entity_poly.entity_id
_entity_poly.type
_entity_poly.pdbx_seq_one_letter_code
_entity_poly.pdbx_strand_id
1 'polypeptide(L)'
;NRELIIVDCSKDIPRLGIPTGKIDASMGDIHRYGNPHYWLDPENAKIIGETIVEALSQADPGAESEYRKNLRQFSQAIDEKLQSWKEDYSDLYGQKVIFYHNTWPYFTNRFGLDVVQFVEPKPGIMPTPSHMERLISIIMEDNIKVVAMEPYFSDKVPNFLSDKTGVTVVRMAQSVGAQL
;
A
#
# COMPACT_ATOMS: atom_id res chain seq x y z
N ASN A 1 -27.07 -22.37 -16.53
CA ASN A 1 -26.15 -21.82 -15.52
C ASN A 1 -24.80 -21.55 -16.20
N ARG A 2 -24.40 -20.29 -16.36
CA ARG A 2 -23.01 -19.98 -16.70
C ARG A 2 -22.16 -20.17 -15.44
N GLU A 3 -21.16 -21.02 -15.52
CA GLU A 3 -20.20 -21.23 -14.45
C GLU A 3 -19.40 -19.92 -14.27
N LEU A 4 -19.29 -19.45 -13.03
CA LEU A 4 -18.53 -18.24 -12.70
C LEU A 4 -17.03 -18.55 -12.79
N ILE A 5 -16.31 -17.79 -13.59
CA ILE A 5 -14.83 -17.87 -13.66
C ILE A 5 -14.24 -16.96 -12.57
N ILE A 6 -13.52 -17.57 -11.64
CA ILE A 6 -12.82 -16.84 -10.57
C ILE A 6 -11.35 -16.75 -10.97
N VAL A 7 -10.81 -15.52 -10.95
CA VAL A 7 -9.42 -15.23 -11.35
C VAL A 7 -8.68 -14.62 -10.16
N ASP A 8 -7.56 -15.25 -9.76
CA ASP A 8 -6.65 -14.72 -8.75
C ASP A 8 -5.62 -13.80 -9.40
N CYS A 9 -5.84 -12.49 -9.31
CA CYS A 9 -4.94 -11.49 -9.86
C CYS A 9 -3.66 -11.28 -9.04
N SER A 10 -3.52 -11.95 -7.90
CA SER A 10 -2.31 -11.84 -7.06
C SER A 10 -1.25 -12.91 -7.35
N LYS A 11 -1.57 -13.92 -8.17
CA LYS A 11 -0.77 -15.16 -8.35
C LYS A 11 0.70 -14.89 -8.75
N ASP A 12 0.94 -13.90 -9.62
CA ASP A 12 2.26 -13.59 -10.18
C ASP A 12 2.89 -12.33 -9.57
N ILE A 13 2.27 -11.77 -8.52
CA ILE A 13 2.78 -10.58 -7.85
C ILE A 13 3.83 -10.97 -6.79
N PRO A 14 5.01 -10.34 -6.79
CA PRO A 14 5.98 -10.51 -5.73
C PRO A 14 5.39 -10.14 -4.37
N ARG A 15 5.32 -11.09 -3.45
CA ARG A 15 4.67 -10.89 -2.15
C ARG A 15 5.57 -10.18 -1.18
N LEU A 16 5.09 -9.09 -0.59
CA LEU A 16 5.75 -8.38 0.51
C LEU A 16 5.10 -8.71 1.85
N GLY A 17 5.87 -8.56 2.93
CA GLY A 17 5.34 -8.71 4.29
C GLY A 17 4.89 -10.13 4.65
N ILE A 18 5.49 -11.18 4.04
CA ILE A 18 5.23 -12.58 4.45
C ILE A 18 5.79 -12.78 5.86
N PRO A 19 4.95 -13.18 6.83
CA PRO A 19 5.43 -13.47 8.18
C PRO A 19 6.44 -14.62 8.20
N THR A 20 7.55 -14.44 8.91
CA THR A 20 8.62 -15.46 8.99
C THR A 20 8.51 -16.38 10.21
N GLY A 21 7.55 -16.11 11.11
CA GLY A 21 7.36 -16.84 12.36
C GLY A 21 6.01 -17.54 12.47
N LYS A 22 5.75 -18.14 13.65
CA LYS A 22 4.46 -18.73 13.97
C LYS A 22 3.43 -17.59 14.12
N ILE A 23 2.36 -17.66 13.35
CA ILE A 23 1.25 -16.72 13.41
C ILE A 23 0.25 -17.19 14.45
N ASP A 24 -0.08 -16.32 15.39
CA ASP A 24 -1.12 -16.53 16.40
C ASP A 24 -1.98 -15.28 16.62
N ALA A 25 -3.06 -15.41 17.37
CA ALA A 25 -4.03 -14.36 17.59
C ALA A 25 -3.45 -13.08 18.27
N SER A 26 -2.28 -13.17 18.91
CA SER A 26 -1.64 -12.02 19.56
C SER A 26 -1.02 -11.03 18.55
N MET A 27 -0.92 -11.43 17.29
CA MET A 27 -0.28 -10.64 16.24
C MET A 27 -1.22 -9.66 15.54
N GLY A 28 -2.51 -9.65 15.92
CA GLY A 28 -3.53 -8.83 15.27
C GLY A 28 -3.97 -9.42 13.92
N ASP A 29 -4.44 -8.55 13.01
CA ASP A 29 -4.94 -8.96 11.68
C ASP A 29 -3.78 -9.14 10.68
N ILE A 30 -2.94 -10.14 10.93
CA ILE A 30 -1.81 -10.47 10.06
C ILE A 30 -2.22 -11.39 8.93
N HIS A 31 -1.88 -11.00 7.71
CA HIS A 31 -2.12 -11.77 6.49
C HIS A 31 -1.02 -12.84 6.29
N ARG A 32 -1.40 -14.12 6.44
CA ARG A 32 -0.49 -15.28 6.36
C ARG A 32 0.30 -15.35 5.06
N TYR A 33 -0.29 -14.93 3.95
CA TYR A 33 0.27 -15.06 2.61
C TYR A 33 0.98 -13.79 2.11
N GLY A 34 1.23 -12.83 2.99
CA GLY A 34 1.81 -11.54 2.68
C GLY A 34 0.78 -10.42 2.69
N ASN A 35 1.25 -9.19 2.58
CA ASN A 35 0.41 -8.01 2.59
C ASN A 35 -0.51 -7.99 1.36
N PRO A 36 -1.84 -7.81 1.51
CA PRO A 36 -2.79 -7.89 0.41
C PRO A 36 -2.85 -6.64 -0.46
N HIS A 37 -2.26 -5.51 -0.05
CA HIS A 37 -2.40 -4.21 -0.71
C HIS A 37 -1.48 -4.04 -1.93
N TYR A 38 -1.31 -5.09 -2.71
CA TYR A 38 -0.35 -5.15 -3.82
C TYR A 38 -0.68 -4.19 -4.98
N TRP A 39 -1.94 -3.75 -5.11
CA TRP A 39 -2.35 -2.76 -6.11
C TRP A 39 -1.79 -1.36 -5.86
N LEU A 40 -1.20 -1.11 -4.68
CA LEU A 40 -0.57 0.18 -4.34
C LEU A 40 0.82 0.36 -4.95
N ASP A 41 1.37 -0.66 -5.61
CA ASP A 41 2.46 -0.49 -6.56
C ASP A 41 1.88 -0.43 -7.98
N PRO A 42 1.97 0.69 -8.69
CA PRO A 42 1.44 0.82 -10.04
C PRO A 42 2.02 -0.19 -11.05
N GLU A 43 3.25 -0.67 -10.84
CA GLU A 43 3.85 -1.72 -11.67
C GLU A 43 3.05 -3.02 -11.61
N ASN A 44 2.50 -3.36 -10.44
CA ASN A 44 1.66 -4.54 -10.26
C ASN A 44 0.36 -4.46 -11.07
N ALA A 45 -0.11 -3.26 -11.41
CA ALA A 45 -1.28 -3.09 -12.26
C ALA A 45 -1.10 -3.72 -13.65
N LYS A 46 0.14 -3.76 -14.18
CA LYS A 46 0.44 -4.44 -15.45
C LYS A 46 0.32 -5.96 -15.30
N ILE A 47 0.84 -6.52 -14.21
CA ILE A 47 0.74 -7.96 -13.90
C ILE A 47 -0.74 -8.38 -13.72
N ILE A 48 -1.51 -7.57 -12.99
CA ILE A 48 -2.95 -7.74 -12.83
C ILE A 48 -3.64 -7.72 -14.20
N GLY A 49 -3.29 -6.76 -15.04
CA GLY A 49 -3.83 -6.60 -16.39
C GLY A 49 -3.56 -7.82 -17.28
N GLU A 50 -2.34 -8.39 -17.25
CA GLU A 50 -2.01 -9.64 -17.97
C GLU A 50 -2.90 -10.79 -17.51
N THR A 51 -3.02 -10.99 -16.20
CA THR A 51 -3.86 -12.05 -15.63
C THR A 51 -5.34 -11.91 -16.05
N ILE A 52 -5.85 -10.68 -16.07
CA ILE A 52 -7.22 -10.40 -16.52
C ILE A 52 -7.36 -10.70 -18.02
N VAL A 53 -6.42 -10.26 -18.86
CA VAL A 53 -6.46 -10.50 -20.31
C VAL A 53 -6.38 -11.99 -20.63
N GLU A 54 -5.55 -12.76 -19.94
CA GLU A 54 -5.51 -14.22 -20.10
C GLU A 54 -6.88 -14.86 -19.83
N ALA A 55 -7.51 -14.48 -18.73
CA ALA A 55 -8.83 -15.01 -18.37
C ALA A 55 -9.93 -14.59 -19.36
N LEU A 56 -9.93 -13.34 -19.81
CA LEU A 56 -10.87 -12.83 -20.80
C LEU A 56 -10.68 -13.51 -22.16
N SER A 57 -9.43 -13.72 -22.60
CA SER A 57 -9.11 -14.41 -23.86
C SER A 57 -9.55 -15.87 -23.85
N GLN A 58 -9.49 -16.54 -22.71
CA GLN A 58 -10.05 -17.89 -22.55
C GLN A 58 -11.59 -17.91 -22.62
N ALA A 59 -12.24 -16.90 -22.04
CA ALA A 59 -13.69 -16.79 -22.02
C ALA A 59 -14.28 -16.32 -23.36
N ASP A 60 -13.56 -15.46 -24.07
CA ASP A 60 -13.94 -14.90 -25.37
C ASP A 60 -12.70 -14.79 -26.29
N PRO A 61 -12.29 -15.89 -26.94
CA PRO A 61 -11.13 -15.92 -27.83
C PRO A 61 -11.25 -14.96 -29.04
N GLY A 62 -12.48 -14.65 -29.45
CA GLY A 62 -12.74 -13.75 -30.60
C GLY A 62 -12.29 -12.31 -30.35
N ALA A 63 -12.25 -11.87 -29.10
CA ALA A 63 -11.86 -10.51 -28.70
C ALA A 63 -10.42 -10.41 -28.15
N GLU A 64 -9.63 -11.50 -28.16
CA GLU A 64 -8.27 -11.52 -27.59
C GLU A 64 -7.38 -10.37 -28.10
N SER A 65 -7.41 -10.09 -29.41
CA SER A 65 -6.59 -9.06 -30.02
C SER A 65 -6.92 -7.66 -29.45
N GLU A 66 -8.17 -7.39 -29.15
CA GLU A 66 -8.63 -6.15 -28.54
C GLU A 66 -8.20 -6.06 -27.07
N TYR A 67 -8.39 -7.13 -26.29
CA TYR A 67 -7.92 -7.18 -24.89
C TYR A 67 -6.42 -6.90 -24.80
N ARG A 68 -5.61 -7.56 -25.62
CA ARG A 68 -4.16 -7.34 -25.66
C ARG A 68 -3.78 -5.93 -26.13
N LYS A 69 -4.53 -5.34 -27.06
CA LYS A 69 -4.34 -3.93 -27.47
C LYS A 69 -4.59 -2.99 -26.30
N ASN A 70 -5.71 -3.17 -25.60
CA ASN A 70 -6.08 -2.33 -24.45
C ASN A 70 -5.06 -2.46 -23.31
N LEU A 71 -4.56 -3.67 -23.04
CA LEU A 71 -3.51 -3.89 -22.05
C LEU A 71 -2.22 -3.14 -22.40
N ARG A 72 -1.79 -3.18 -23.68
CA ARG A 72 -0.59 -2.43 -24.10
C ARG A 72 -0.75 -0.92 -23.87
N GLN A 73 -1.92 -0.36 -24.22
CA GLN A 73 -2.19 1.06 -23.99
C GLN A 73 -2.21 1.41 -22.49
N PHE A 74 -2.82 0.57 -21.69
CA PHE A 74 -2.85 0.71 -20.23
C PHE A 74 -1.43 0.63 -19.63
N SER A 75 -0.64 -0.38 -20.04
CA SER A 75 0.74 -0.55 -19.56
C SER A 75 1.61 0.64 -19.93
N GLN A 76 1.49 1.16 -21.17
CA GLN A 76 2.20 2.36 -21.59
C GLN A 76 1.83 3.57 -20.73
N ALA A 77 0.55 3.78 -20.43
CA ALA A 77 0.11 4.88 -19.58
C ALA A 77 0.68 4.76 -18.15
N ILE A 78 0.79 3.54 -17.62
CA ILE A 78 1.46 3.28 -16.33
C ILE A 78 2.96 3.63 -16.40
N ASP A 79 3.66 3.20 -17.46
CA ASP A 79 5.09 3.48 -17.64
C ASP A 79 5.37 5.00 -17.70
N GLU A 80 4.57 5.73 -18.48
CA GLU A 80 4.66 7.19 -18.58
C GLU A 80 4.44 7.89 -17.23
N LYS A 81 3.46 7.41 -16.44
CA LYS A 81 3.19 7.94 -15.09
C LYS A 81 4.30 7.59 -14.11
N LEU A 82 4.81 6.35 -14.13
CA LEU A 82 5.91 5.95 -13.27
C LEU A 82 7.18 6.76 -13.56
N GLN A 83 7.46 7.06 -14.83
CA GLN A 83 8.58 7.92 -15.20
C GLN A 83 8.41 9.34 -14.63
N SER A 84 7.23 9.97 -14.82
CA SER A 84 6.93 11.28 -14.25
C SER A 84 7.05 11.27 -12.72
N TRP A 85 6.43 10.29 -12.05
CA TRP A 85 6.48 10.20 -10.58
C TRP A 85 7.88 9.95 -10.02
N LYS A 86 8.73 9.23 -10.76
CA LYS A 86 10.13 9.04 -10.36
C LYS A 86 10.90 10.35 -10.31
N GLU A 87 10.60 11.27 -11.23
CA GLU A 87 11.18 12.60 -11.26
C GLU A 87 10.55 13.50 -10.19
N ASP A 88 9.21 13.55 -10.13
CA ASP A 88 8.44 14.41 -9.22
C ASP A 88 8.68 14.05 -7.74
N TYR A 89 8.91 12.78 -7.43
CA TYR A 89 9.03 12.27 -6.05
C TYR A 89 10.43 11.75 -5.70
N SER A 90 11.45 12.16 -6.46
CA SER A 90 12.86 11.78 -6.20
C SER A 90 13.29 12.09 -4.76
N ASP A 91 12.79 13.18 -4.19
CA ASP A 91 13.11 13.63 -2.83
C ASP A 91 12.48 12.74 -1.73
N LEU A 92 11.55 11.86 -2.08
CA LEU A 92 10.97 10.91 -1.12
C LEU A 92 11.90 9.74 -0.81
N TYR A 93 12.87 9.46 -1.69
CA TYR A 93 13.77 8.33 -1.52
C TYR A 93 14.59 8.43 -0.23
N GLY A 94 14.50 7.42 0.62
CA GLY A 94 15.16 7.38 1.92
C GLY A 94 14.53 8.26 3.01
N GLN A 95 13.41 8.95 2.69
CA GLN A 95 12.71 9.73 3.72
C GLN A 95 12.01 8.80 4.72
N LYS A 96 12.20 9.10 6.00
CA LYS A 96 11.57 8.39 7.10
C LYS A 96 10.12 8.83 7.27
N VAL A 97 9.22 7.86 7.42
CA VAL A 97 7.78 8.09 7.57
C VAL A 97 7.18 7.15 8.61
N ILE A 98 6.13 7.60 9.29
CA ILE A 98 5.27 6.75 10.11
C ILE A 98 3.93 6.61 9.40
N PHE A 99 3.43 5.38 9.26
CA PHE A 99 2.07 5.12 8.78
C PHE A 99 1.15 4.75 9.94
N TYR A 100 -0.14 5.00 9.77
CA TYR A 100 -1.13 4.57 10.76
C TYR A 100 -1.21 3.05 10.81
N HIS A 101 -1.43 2.43 9.67
CA HIS A 101 -1.55 0.99 9.46
C HIS A 101 -0.56 0.49 8.42
N ASN A 102 -0.29 -0.81 8.38
CA ASN A 102 0.62 -1.44 7.42
C ASN A 102 -0.06 -1.69 6.06
N THR A 103 -0.62 -0.64 5.46
CA THR A 103 -1.27 -0.68 4.15
C THR A 103 -0.29 -0.51 2.98
N TRP A 104 0.80 0.22 3.18
CA TRP A 104 1.60 0.84 2.13
C TRP A 104 2.93 0.17 1.75
N PRO A 105 3.23 -1.11 2.08
CA PRO A 105 4.57 -1.66 1.82
C PRO A 105 4.93 -1.71 0.33
N TYR A 106 3.97 -1.92 -0.57
CA TYR A 106 4.21 -1.91 -2.01
C TYR A 106 4.51 -0.50 -2.53
N PHE A 107 3.77 0.51 -2.05
CA PHE A 107 4.01 1.90 -2.37
C PHE A 107 5.38 2.36 -1.85
N THR A 108 5.69 2.10 -0.59
CA THR A 108 6.95 2.52 0.02
C THR A 108 8.15 1.83 -0.60
N ASN A 109 8.02 0.55 -0.97
CA ASN A 109 9.04 -0.17 -1.72
C ASN A 109 9.26 0.43 -3.12
N ARG A 110 8.20 0.86 -3.81
CA ARG A 110 8.28 1.49 -5.13
C ARG A 110 8.98 2.84 -5.11
N PHE A 111 8.66 3.68 -4.13
CA PHE A 111 9.14 5.06 -4.05
C PHE A 111 10.29 5.27 -3.06
N GLY A 112 10.79 4.19 -2.44
CA GLY A 112 11.97 4.21 -1.60
C GLY A 112 11.79 4.91 -0.25
N LEU A 113 10.56 4.96 0.29
CA LEU A 113 10.31 5.49 1.63
C LEU A 113 10.75 4.50 2.71
N ASP A 114 11.32 5.02 3.80
CA ASP A 114 11.73 4.25 4.98
C ASP A 114 10.63 4.30 6.06
N VAL A 115 9.89 3.20 6.22
CA VAL A 115 8.83 3.10 7.23
C VAL A 115 9.45 2.71 8.57
N VAL A 116 9.60 3.68 9.46
CA VAL A 116 10.28 3.47 10.74
C VAL A 116 9.38 2.89 11.83
N GLN A 117 8.05 3.16 11.77
CA GLN A 117 7.08 2.66 12.74
C GLN A 117 5.64 2.80 12.22
N PHE A 118 4.70 2.17 12.93
CA PHE A 118 3.26 2.32 12.73
C PHE A 118 2.59 2.91 13.98
N VAL A 119 1.50 3.69 13.77
CA VAL A 119 0.66 4.18 14.86
C VAL A 119 -0.01 3.00 15.57
N GLU A 120 -0.56 2.05 14.83
CA GLU A 120 -1.00 0.77 15.38
C GLU A 120 0.23 -0.10 15.70
N PRO A 121 0.41 -0.55 16.96
CA PRO A 121 1.55 -1.42 17.31
C PRO A 121 1.48 -2.78 16.62
N LYS A 122 0.27 -3.20 16.27
CA LYS A 122 -0.06 -4.37 15.44
C LYS A 122 -1.37 -4.05 14.69
N PRO A 123 -1.60 -4.63 13.50
CA PRO A 123 -2.81 -4.39 12.73
C PRO A 123 -4.08 -4.58 13.55
N GLY A 124 -4.94 -3.56 13.59
CA GLY A 124 -6.20 -3.57 14.35
C GLY A 124 -6.07 -3.39 15.86
N ILE A 125 -4.88 -3.17 16.40
CA ILE A 125 -4.66 -2.96 17.84
C ILE A 125 -4.41 -1.48 18.12
N MET A 126 -5.26 -0.89 18.98
CA MET A 126 -5.12 0.50 19.39
C MET A 126 -3.80 0.76 20.12
N PRO A 127 -3.13 1.90 19.89
CA PRO A 127 -1.89 2.24 20.56
C PRO A 127 -2.10 2.46 22.06
N THR A 128 -1.18 1.93 22.85
CA THR A 128 -1.10 2.19 24.29
C THR A 128 -0.41 3.53 24.56
N PRO A 129 -0.58 4.13 25.76
CA PRO A 129 0.15 5.34 26.14
C PRO A 129 1.67 5.21 25.98
N SER A 130 2.24 4.07 26.40
CA SER A 130 3.69 3.82 26.26
C SER A 130 4.13 3.71 24.79
N HIS A 131 3.29 3.17 23.91
CA HIS A 131 3.58 3.16 22.48
C HIS A 131 3.54 4.58 21.88
N MET A 132 2.58 5.41 22.31
CA MET A 132 2.51 6.81 21.88
C MET A 132 3.72 7.63 22.33
N GLU A 133 4.19 7.44 23.58
CA GLU A 133 5.44 8.07 24.07
C GLU A 133 6.64 7.66 23.22
N ARG A 134 6.73 6.37 22.86
CA ARG A 134 7.78 5.88 21.98
C ARG A 134 7.70 6.51 20.58
N LEU A 135 6.49 6.67 20.01
CA LEU A 135 6.30 7.34 18.72
C LEU A 135 6.77 8.81 18.77
N ILE A 136 6.43 9.53 19.86
CA ILE A 136 6.91 10.91 20.07
C ILE A 136 8.44 10.95 20.08
N SER A 137 9.10 10.06 20.82
CA SER A 137 10.56 9.98 20.85
C SER A 137 11.15 9.74 19.47
N ILE A 138 10.63 8.74 18.73
CA ILE A 138 11.07 8.42 17.37
C ILE A 138 10.91 9.62 16.43
N ILE A 139 9.74 10.30 16.46
CA ILE A 139 9.50 11.48 15.63
C ILE A 139 10.53 12.57 15.89
N MET A 140 10.84 12.84 17.14
CA MET A 140 11.77 13.89 17.52
C MET A 140 13.24 13.53 17.22
N GLU A 141 13.65 12.30 17.56
CA GLU A 141 15.03 11.83 17.39
C GLU A 141 15.41 11.65 15.91
N ASP A 142 14.51 11.08 15.13
CA ASP A 142 14.70 10.81 13.70
C ASP A 142 14.25 11.99 12.81
N ASN A 143 13.75 13.08 13.40
CA ASN A 143 13.24 14.26 12.68
C ASN A 143 12.20 13.92 11.61
N ILE A 144 11.27 13.02 11.95
CA ILE A 144 10.22 12.57 11.04
C ILE A 144 9.27 13.73 10.74
N LYS A 145 8.97 13.93 9.47
CA LYS A 145 8.14 15.05 9.01
C LYS A 145 6.68 14.69 8.80
N VAL A 146 6.38 13.41 8.56
CA VAL A 146 5.06 12.96 8.15
C VAL A 146 4.61 11.73 8.93
N VAL A 147 3.37 11.81 9.41
CA VAL A 147 2.54 10.65 9.81
C VAL A 147 1.45 10.52 8.76
N ALA A 148 1.45 9.43 8.01
CA ALA A 148 0.45 9.17 6.98
C ALA A 148 -0.62 8.21 7.50
N MET A 149 -1.88 8.46 7.10
CA MET A 149 -3.02 7.65 7.53
C MET A 149 -4.07 7.52 6.43
N GLU A 150 -4.84 6.47 6.48
CA GLU A 150 -5.99 6.27 5.62
C GLU A 150 -7.19 7.12 6.09
N PRO A 151 -8.08 7.55 5.17
CA PRO A 151 -9.18 8.48 5.50
C PRO A 151 -10.22 7.94 6.48
N TYR A 152 -10.34 6.62 6.62
CA TYR A 152 -11.33 5.97 7.46
C TYR A 152 -10.85 5.72 8.91
N PHE A 153 -9.57 5.92 9.22
CA PHE A 153 -9.09 5.86 10.60
C PHE A 153 -9.39 7.16 11.36
N SER A 154 -9.48 7.04 12.69
CA SER A 154 -9.63 8.19 13.56
C SER A 154 -8.36 9.03 13.59
N ASP A 155 -8.49 10.32 13.39
CA ASP A 155 -7.39 11.29 13.42
C ASP A 155 -6.95 11.71 14.84
N LYS A 156 -7.61 11.20 15.89
CA LYS A 156 -7.31 11.56 17.30
C LYS A 156 -5.85 11.32 17.67
N VAL A 157 -5.30 10.13 17.33
CA VAL A 157 -3.92 9.79 17.67
C VAL A 157 -2.92 10.52 16.77
N PRO A 158 -3.07 10.56 15.44
CA PRO A 158 -2.21 11.37 14.59
C PRO A 158 -2.19 12.85 14.96
N ASN A 159 -3.35 13.46 15.26
CA ASN A 159 -3.42 14.85 15.71
C ASN A 159 -2.72 15.07 17.06
N PHE A 160 -2.89 14.14 18.01
CA PHE A 160 -2.15 14.19 19.28
C PHE A 160 -0.62 14.16 19.04
N LEU A 161 -0.13 13.30 18.15
CA LEU A 161 1.29 13.26 17.77
C LEU A 161 1.72 14.59 17.14
N SER A 162 0.90 15.15 16.25
CA SER A 162 1.13 16.46 15.63
C SER A 162 1.22 17.59 16.67
N ASP A 163 0.29 17.64 17.61
CA ASP A 163 0.29 18.65 18.69
C ASP A 163 1.54 18.57 19.58
N LYS A 164 2.10 17.36 19.77
CA LYS A 164 3.29 17.14 20.61
C LYS A 164 4.61 17.35 19.90
N THR A 165 4.67 17.13 18.60
CA THR A 165 5.94 17.05 17.87
C THR A 165 6.04 18.01 16.69
N GLY A 166 4.92 18.58 16.23
CA GLY A 166 4.84 19.37 15.01
C GLY A 166 4.85 18.54 13.72
N VAL A 167 4.79 17.19 13.81
CA VAL A 167 4.73 16.33 12.62
C VAL A 167 3.47 16.61 11.80
N THR A 168 3.59 16.60 10.48
CA THR A 168 2.45 16.80 9.59
C THR A 168 1.64 15.50 9.43
N VAL A 169 0.33 15.59 9.62
CA VAL A 169 -0.59 14.47 9.34
C VAL A 169 -1.08 14.54 7.91
N VAL A 170 -0.87 13.47 7.14
CA VAL A 170 -1.29 13.37 5.73
C VAL A 170 -2.29 12.23 5.59
N ARG A 171 -3.45 12.52 4.97
CA ARG A 171 -4.40 11.47 4.59
C ARG A 171 -4.10 10.96 3.20
N MET A 172 -4.00 9.65 3.06
CA MET A 172 -3.69 8.96 1.80
C MET A 172 -4.80 7.97 1.45
N ALA A 173 -5.41 8.14 0.28
CA ALA A 173 -6.45 7.25 -0.21
C ALA A 173 -5.82 5.98 -0.84
N GLN A 174 -6.14 4.79 -0.29
CA GLN A 174 -5.64 3.52 -0.84
C GLN A 174 -6.51 2.97 -1.99
N SER A 175 -7.61 3.61 -2.32
CA SER A 175 -8.52 3.17 -3.38
C SER A 175 -9.19 4.34 -4.09
N VAL A 176 -9.60 4.13 -5.33
CA VAL A 176 -10.37 5.10 -6.12
C VAL A 176 -11.72 5.38 -5.44
N GLY A 177 -12.06 6.66 -5.32
CA GLY A 177 -13.30 7.11 -4.68
C GLY A 177 -13.23 7.25 -3.15
N ALA A 178 -12.10 6.96 -2.53
CA ALA A 178 -11.89 7.30 -1.13
C ALA A 178 -11.89 8.85 -0.98
N GLN A 179 -12.63 9.35 -0.01
CA GLN A 179 -12.63 10.79 0.31
C GLN A 179 -11.40 11.12 1.16
N LEU A 180 -10.71 12.19 0.81
CA LEU A 180 -9.57 12.74 1.53
C LEU A 180 -10.01 13.87 2.47
#